data_1aace5b33359af5e11c7983166c9f365
#
_entry.id   1aace5b33359af5e11c7983166c9f365
#
_cell.length_a   1.000
_cell.length_b   1.000
_cell.length_c   1.000
_cell.angle_alpha   90.00
_cell.angle_beta   90.00
_cell.angle_gamma   90.00
#
_symmetry.space_group_name_H-M   'P 1'
#
loop_
_entity.id
_entity.type
_entity.pdbx_description
1 polymer ?
#
loop_
_entity_poly.entity_id
_entity_poly.type
_entity_poly.pdbx_seq_one_letter_code
_entity_poly.pdbx_strand_id
1 'polypeptide(L)'
;MRVSENLSKNGIGVEVTDFSLSDLTEENISFLRSKWVEYGLIVFPELPLSHDEFKDFALSFGDFGDDPFISSLPDYPNIAEIKRSANEKATPFGGTWHSDWSFMKKPPSATLLLSLIHI
;
A
#
# COMPACT_ATOMS: atom_id res chain seq x y z
N MET A 1 -3.40 -5.92 17.57
CA MET A 1 -3.73 -4.82 16.63
C MET A 1 -4.41 -3.67 17.36
N ARG A 2 -3.89 -2.47 17.23
CA ARG A 2 -4.53 -1.21 17.65
C ARG A 2 -4.71 -0.30 16.46
N VAL A 3 -5.78 0.47 16.43
CA VAL A 3 -6.03 1.46 15.39
C VAL A 3 -6.14 2.84 16.05
N SER A 4 -5.27 3.76 15.67
CA SER A 4 -5.39 5.16 16.06
C SER A 4 -6.34 5.86 15.10
N GLU A 5 -7.21 6.69 15.60
CA GLU A 5 -8.04 7.53 14.74
C GLU A 5 -7.28 8.79 14.36
N ASN A 6 -7.31 9.11 13.06
CA ASN A 6 -6.86 10.37 12.47
C ASN A 6 -5.35 10.64 12.46
N LEU A 7 -4.65 10.22 11.40
CA LEU A 7 -3.30 10.69 11.10
C LEU A 7 -3.25 12.19 10.74
N SER A 8 -4.34 12.75 10.31
CA SER A 8 -4.43 14.16 9.95
C SER A 8 -5.55 14.89 10.70
N LYS A 9 -5.37 16.22 10.90
CA LYS A 9 -6.41 17.09 11.48
C LYS A 9 -7.73 17.10 10.68
N ASN A 10 -7.69 16.62 9.44
CA ASN A 10 -8.83 16.60 8.51
C ASN A 10 -9.53 15.23 8.45
N GLY A 11 -9.19 14.30 9.33
CA GLY A 11 -9.82 12.99 9.39
C GLY A 11 -9.40 12.02 8.30
N ILE A 12 -8.26 12.23 7.65
CA ILE A 12 -7.71 11.33 6.64
C ILE A 12 -6.64 10.43 7.26
N GLY A 13 -6.75 9.14 6.99
CA GLY A 13 -5.78 8.13 7.40
C GLY A 13 -5.91 7.65 8.84
N VAL A 14 -5.58 6.40 9.04
CA VAL A 14 -5.44 5.75 10.34
C VAL A 14 -4.12 5.02 10.41
N GLU A 15 -3.59 4.92 11.62
CA GLU A 15 -2.39 4.15 11.91
C GLU A 15 -2.75 2.84 12.60
N VAL A 16 -2.18 1.74 12.15
CA VAL A 16 -2.36 0.41 12.73
C VAL A 16 -1.04 -0.04 13.36
N THR A 17 -1.03 -0.18 14.67
CA THR A 17 0.10 -0.65 15.47
C THR A 17 -0.20 -1.98 16.14
N ASP A 18 0.83 -2.63 16.71
CA ASP A 18 0.72 -3.96 17.31
C ASP A 18 0.05 -4.97 16.34
N PHE A 19 0.45 -4.93 15.07
CA PHE A 19 -0.07 -5.78 14.01
C PHE A 19 1.04 -6.71 13.47
N SER A 20 0.65 -7.93 13.19
CA SER A 20 1.51 -8.93 12.56
C SER A 20 0.74 -9.70 11.49
N LEU A 21 1.42 -10.45 10.63
CA LEU A 21 0.75 -11.25 9.59
C LEU A 21 -0.18 -12.33 10.16
N SER A 22 0.02 -12.76 11.40
CA SER A 22 -0.91 -13.67 12.08
C SER A 22 -2.27 -13.03 12.41
N ASP A 23 -2.36 -11.71 12.34
CA ASP A 23 -3.60 -10.97 12.53
C ASP A 23 -4.47 -10.89 11.25
N LEU A 24 -4.00 -11.42 10.10
CA LEU A 24 -4.73 -11.46 8.84
C LEU A 24 -5.88 -12.50 8.86
N THR A 25 -6.82 -12.32 9.75
CA THR A 25 -8.07 -13.09 9.80
C THR A 25 -9.15 -12.40 8.95
N GLU A 26 -10.15 -13.14 8.50
CA GLU A 26 -11.28 -12.54 7.75
C GLU A 26 -11.94 -11.38 8.49
N GLU A 27 -12.07 -11.50 9.81
CA GLU A 27 -12.64 -10.46 10.66
C GLU A 27 -11.77 -9.19 10.65
N ASN A 28 -10.46 -9.33 10.87
CA ASN A 28 -9.53 -8.21 10.87
C ASN A 28 -9.40 -7.57 9.48
N ILE A 29 -9.39 -8.37 8.42
CA ILE A 29 -9.38 -7.85 7.04
C ILE A 29 -10.66 -7.07 6.76
N SER A 30 -11.82 -7.57 7.16
CA SER A 30 -13.10 -6.87 7.03
C SER A 30 -13.09 -5.55 7.81
N PHE A 31 -12.57 -5.56 9.02
CA PHE A 31 -12.42 -4.36 9.85
C PHE A 31 -11.46 -3.34 9.20
N LEU A 32 -10.29 -3.77 8.74
CA LEU A 32 -9.33 -2.90 8.05
C LEU A 32 -9.92 -2.31 6.77
N ARG A 33 -10.69 -3.10 6.01
CA ARG A 33 -11.42 -2.59 4.84
C ARG A 33 -12.40 -1.47 5.21
N SER A 34 -13.14 -1.63 6.31
CA SER A 34 -14.07 -0.57 6.77
C SER A 34 -13.31 0.71 7.10
N LYS A 35 -12.14 0.61 7.76
CA LYS A 35 -11.30 1.75 8.08
C LYS A 35 -10.69 2.40 6.85
N TRP A 36 -10.23 1.61 5.90
CA TRP A 36 -9.75 2.13 4.63
C TRP A 36 -10.85 2.88 3.84
N VAL A 37 -12.06 2.35 3.76
CA VAL A 37 -13.19 3.03 3.11
C VAL A 37 -13.57 4.32 3.83
N GLU A 38 -13.53 4.33 5.15
CA GLU A 38 -13.88 5.50 5.97
C GLU A 38 -12.82 6.60 5.92
N TYR A 39 -11.54 6.24 6.01
CA TYR A 39 -10.43 7.19 6.18
C TYR A 39 -9.52 7.35 4.96
N GLY A 40 -9.70 6.55 3.92
CA GLY A 40 -8.96 6.62 2.65
C GLY A 40 -7.51 6.11 2.69
N LEU A 41 -6.91 5.97 3.87
CA LEU A 41 -5.52 5.54 4.04
C LEU A 41 -5.34 4.74 5.33
N ILE A 42 -4.57 3.66 5.25
CA ILE A 42 -4.07 2.93 6.42
C ILE A 42 -2.54 2.94 6.38
N VAL A 43 -1.91 3.23 7.49
CA VAL A 43 -0.46 3.17 7.66
C VAL A 43 -0.11 2.13 8.71
N PHE A 44 0.85 1.27 8.40
CA PHE A 44 1.43 0.28 9.32
C PHE A 44 2.90 0.68 9.56
N PRO A 45 3.20 1.47 10.59
CA PRO A 45 4.54 2.05 10.77
C PRO A 45 5.61 1.02 11.14
N GLU A 46 5.21 -0.11 11.69
CA GLU A 46 6.12 -1.14 12.23
C GLU A 46 5.82 -2.52 11.63
N LEU A 47 5.56 -2.60 10.32
CA LEU A 47 5.30 -3.84 9.62
C LEU A 47 6.39 -4.10 8.54
N PRO A 48 7.57 -4.55 8.94
CA PRO A 48 8.58 -4.96 7.96
C PRO A 48 8.13 -6.26 7.27
N LEU A 49 8.12 -6.26 5.95
CA LEU A 49 7.70 -7.39 5.13
C LEU A 49 8.78 -7.76 4.13
N SER A 50 9.04 -9.05 3.95
CA SER A 50 9.70 -9.57 2.77
C SER A 50 8.80 -9.43 1.54
N HIS A 51 9.33 -9.63 0.34
CA HIS A 51 8.53 -9.58 -0.90
C HIS A 51 7.40 -10.61 -0.92
N ASP A 52 7.67 -11.84 -0.42
CA ASP A 52 6.63 -12.87 -0.32
C ASP A 52 5.53 -12.47 0.65
N GLU A 53 5.90 -11.98 1.84
CA GLU A 53 4.94 -11.50 2.83
C GLU A 53 4.15 -10.30 2.33
N PHE A 54 4.78 -9.37 1.60
CA PHE A 54 4.09 -8.23 1.00
C PHE A 54 3.07 -8.66 -0.06
N LYS A 55 3.44 -9.62 -0.90
CA LYS A 55 2.54 -10.23 -1.87
C LYS A 55 1.33 -10.88 -1.18
N ASP A 56 1.57 -11.70 -0.16
CA ASP A 56 0.51 -12.40 0.56
C ASP A 56 -0.38 -11.44 1.36
N PHE A 57 0.22 -10.40 1.94
CA PHE A 57 -0.51 -9.30 2.57
C PHE A 57 -1.44 -8.62 1.56
N ALA A 58 -0.95 -8.29 0.37
CA ALA A 58 -1.78 -7.67 -0.67
C ALA A 58 -2.94 -8.58 -1.11
N LEU A 59 -2.67 -9.87 -1.32
CA LEU A 59 -3.68 -10.86 -1.71
C LEU A 59 -4.78 -11.05 -0.66
N SER A 60 -4.49 -10.80 0.62
CA SER A 60 -5.51 -10.86 1.66
C SER A 60 -6.59 -9.78 1.51
N PHE A 61 -6.27 -8.70 0.80
CA PHE A 61 -7.22 -7.62 0.47
C PHE A 61 -7.91 -7.80 -0.89
N GLY A 62 -7.44 -8.68 -1.75
CA GLY A 62 -8.06 -8.95 -3.04
C GLY A 62 -7.04 -9.34 -4.11
N ASP A 63 -7.56 -9.67 -5.29
CA ASP A 63 -6.73 -10.00 -6.44
C ASP A 63 -5.91 -8.81 -6.92
N PHE A 64 -4.76 -9.09 -7.53
CA PHE A 64 -3.96 -8.06 -8.15
C PHE A 64 -4.69 -7.43 -9.35
N GLY A 65 -4.53 -6.13 -9.48
CA GLY A 65 -4.93 -5.41 -10.68
C GLY A 65 -3.92 -5.59 -11.82
N ASP A 66 -4.35 -5.28 -13.03
CA ASP A 66 -3.46 -5.22 -14.19
C ASP A 66 -2.74 -3.87 -14.21
N ASP A 67 -1.42 -3.92 -14.36
CA ASP A 67 -0.61 -2.73 -14.57
C ASP A 67 0.15 -2.82 -15.91
N PRO A 68 -0.28 -2.08 -16.93
CA PRO A 68 0.36 -2.12 -18.23
C PRO A 68 1.60 -1.21 -18.35
N PHE A 69 1.94 -0.42 -17.34
CA PHE A 69 2.94 0.65 -17.46
C PHE A 69 4.19 0.49 -16.60
N ILE A 70 4.09 -0.21 -15.47
CA ILE A 70 5.19 -0.35 -14.53
C ILE A 70 5.82 -1.73 -14.67
N SER A 71 7.15 -1.76 -14.82
CA SER A 71 7.91 -3.00 -14.84
C SER A 71 7.97 -3.60 -13.44
N SER A 72 7.58 -4.86 -13.34
CA SER A 72 7.65 -5.61 -12.10
C SER A 72 9.05 -6.20 -11.85
N LEU A 73 9.30 -6.61 -10.62
CA LEU A 73 10.48 -7.38 -10.27
C LEU A 73 10.48 -8.73 -11.00
N PRO A 74 11.66 -9.27 -11.40
CA PRO A 74 11.74 -10.51 -12.19
C PRO A 74 11.01 -11.70 -11.56
N ASP A 75 11.10 -11.85 -10.23
CA ASP A 75 10.51 -12.96 -9.51
C ASP A 75 9.13 -12.62 -8.90
N TYR A 76 8.70 -11.35 -8.99
CA TYR A 76 7.46 -10.85 -8.41
C TYR A 76 6.69 -10.01 -9.42
N PRO A 77 5.91 -10.65 -10.30
CA PRO A 77 5.25 -9.95 -11.43
C PRO A 77 4.21 -8.90 -11.00
N ASN A 78 3.83 -8.87 -9.73
CA ASN A 78 2.86 -7.91 -9.18
C ASN A 78 3.50 -6.89 -8.21
N ILE A 79 4.82 -6.87 -8.12
CA ILE A 79 5.56 -5.91 -7.30
C ILE A 79 6.45 -5.07 -8.21
N ALA A 80 6.24 -3.77 -8.19
CA ALA A 80 7.08 -2.80 -8.90
C ALA A 80 8.11 -2.17 -7.95
N GLU A 81 9.36 -2.07 -8.39
CA GLU A 81 10.39 -1.34 -7.64
C GLU A 81 10.38 0.13 -8.06
N ILE A 82 10.18 1.02 -7.09
CA ILE A 82 10.39 2.45 -7.29
C ILE A 82 11.70 2.82 -6.61
N LYS A 83 12.72 3.05 -7.43
CA LYS A 83 14.07 3.36 -6.96
C LYS A 83 14.55 4.67 -7.55
N ARG A 84 15.23 5.45 -6.74
CA ARG A 84 15.85 6.71 -7.13
C ARG A 84 17.28 6.78 -6.64
N SER A 85 18.21 7.14 -7.50
CA SER A 85 19.58 7.41 -7.11
C SER A 85 19.72 8.85 -6.58
N ALA A 86 20.72 9.07 -5.71
CA ALA A 86 20.98 10.39 -5.10
C ALA A 86 21.31 11.49 -6.15
N ASN A 87 21.84 11.11 -7.31
CA ASN A 87 22.25 12.01 -8.37
C ASN A 87 21.19 12.20 -9.47
N GLU A 88 20.05 11.57 -9.34
CA GLU A 88 18.99 11.65 -10.33
C GLU A 88 18.28 13.01 -10.25
N LYS A 89 18.23 13.71 -11.40
CA LYS A 89 17.62 15.04 -11.53
C LYS A 89 16.20 14.99 -12.11
N ALA A 90 15.74 13.83 -12.54
CA ALA A 90 14.38 13.66 -13.05
C ALA A 90 13.32 13.91 -11.96
N THR A 91 12.13 14.30 -12.38
CA THR A 91 10.99 14.40 -11.46
C THR A 91 10.74 13.04 -10.80
N PRO A 92 10.60 12.96 -9.48
CA PRO A 92 10.28 11.70 -8.81
C PRO A 92 9.04 11.03 -9.41
N PHE A 93 9.05 9.70 -9.45
CA PHE A 93 7.85 8.94 -9.77
C PHE A 93 6.71 9.37 -8.84
N GLY A 94 5.53 9.64 -9.41
CA GLY A 94 4.39 10.13 -8.61
C GLY A 94 4.56 11.53 -8.00
N GLY A 95 5.58 12.31 -8.42
CA GLY A 95 5.91 13.62 -7.85
C GLY A 95 4.93 14.76 -8.17
N THR A 96 3.85 14.50 -8.88
CA THR A 96 2.77 15.44 -9.16
C THR A 96 1.45 14.91 -8.61
N TRP A 97 0.51 15.80 -8.28
CA TRP A 97 -0.82 15.37 -7.85
C TRP A 97 -1.49 14.55 -8.96
N HIS A 98 -1.95 13.36 -8.63
CA HIS A 98 -2.59 12.42 -9.54
C HIS A 98 -3.56 11.50 -8.77
N SER A 99 -4.36 10.77 -9.51
CA SER A 99 -5.10 9.62 -9.00
C SER A 99 -4.57 8.35 -9.67
N ASP A 100 -4.38 7.29 -8.88
CA ASP A 100 -3.88 6.02 -9.37
C ASP A 100 -4.91 5.33 -10.26
N TRP A 101 -4.50 4.97 -11.48
CA TRP A 101 -5.23 4.09 -12.41
C TRP A 101 -6.70 4.46 -12.68
N SER A 102 -7.13 5.69 -12.38
CA SER A 102 -8.51 6.15 -12.53
C SER A 102 -9.03 6.10 -13.98
N PHE A 103 -8.15 6.03 -14.97
CA PHE A 103 -8.48 5.91 -16.39
C PHE A 103 -8.84 4.47 -16.82
N MET A 104 -8.62 3.47 -15.99
CA MET A 104 -8.93 2.07 -16.31
C MET A 104 -10.43 1.81 -16.19
N LYS A 105 -10.94 0.89 -17.02
CA LYS A 105 -12.35 0.43 -16.93
C LYS A 105 -12.67 -0.22 -15.58
N LYS A 106 -11.67 -0.89 -14.99
CA LYS A 106 -11.73 -1.52 -13.68
C LYS A 106 -10.48 -1.11 -12.91
N PRO A 107 -10.48 0.08 -12.31
CA PRO A 107 -9.33 0.53 -11.54
C PRO A 107 -9.13 -0.34 -10.30
N PRO A 108 -7.89 -0.51 -9.84
CA PRO A 108 -7.63 -1.17 -8.56
C PRO A 108 -8.32 -0.40 -7.43
N SER A 109 -8.78 -1.13 -6.43
CA SER A 109 -9.46 -0.53 -5.28
C SER A 109 -8.49 0.10 -4.28
N ALA A 110 -7.23 -0.30 -4.30
CA ALA A 110 -6.16 0.27 -3.48
C ALA A 110 -4.78 0.09 -4.14
N THR A 111 -3.84 0.92 -3.73
CA THR A 111 -2.41 0.79 -4.00
C THR A 111 -1.70 0.54 -2.68
N LEU A 112 -0.84 -0.47 -2.62
CA LEU A 112 -0.01 -0.77 -1.47
C LEU A 112 1.42 -0.28 -1.72
N LEU A 113 1.99 0.39 -0.74
CA LEU A 113 3.37 0.88 -0.79
C LEU A 113 4.15 0.31 0.39
N LEU A 114 5.27 -0.34 0.12
CA LEU A 114 6.22 -0.81 1.12
C LEU A 114 7.46 0.08 1.08
N SER A 115 7.73 0.80 2.16
CA SER A 115 8.96 1.58 2.28
C SER A 115 10.11 0.68 2.73
N LEU A 116 11.20 0.67 1.96
CA LEU A 116 12.45 -0.03 2.29
C LEU A 116 13.54 0.94 2.78
N ILE A 117 13.20 2.20 2.93
CA ILE A 117 14.08 3.25 3.45
C ILE A 117 13.52 3.79 4.75
N HIS A 118 14.38 3.97 5.73
CA HIS A 118 14.06 4.67 6.97
C HIS A 118 14.49 6.12 6.85
N ILE A 119 13.52 6.99 6.94
CA ILE A 119 13.75 8.45 6.94
C ILE A 119 13.63 8.94 8.38
#